data_1ab04514232ab2ae8c029850cb48844d
#
_entry.id   1ab04514232ab2ae8c029850cb48844d
#
_cell.length_a   1.000
_cell.length_b   1.000
_cell.length_c   1.000
_cell.angle_alpha   90.00
_cell.angle_beta   90.00
_cell.angle_gamma   90.00
#
_symmetry.space_group_name_H-M   'P 1'
#
loop_
_entity.id
_entity.type
_entity.pdbx_description
1 polymer ?
#
loop_
_entity_poly.entity_id
_entity_poly.type
_entity_poly.pdbx_seq_one_letter_code
_entity_poly.pdbx_strand_id
1 'polypeptide(L)'
;MTMTDPIADMLSRLRNANSAYHDSVSMPSSSVKVRIAEILKQEGFIADYRVEASTTGVGKNLVLDLKFGANRERSIAGLRRVSKPGLRVYAKSTALPKVLGGLGVAIISTSSGLLTDKQANKQGVGGEVLAYVW
;
A
#
# COMPACT_ATOMS: atom_id res chain seq x y z
N MET A 1 5.70 -9.86 -22.19
CA MET A 1 4.48 -9.36 -21.57
C MET A 1 4.79 -8.18 -20.67
N THR A 2 4.10 -7.09 -20.86
CA THR A 2 4.31 -5.89 -20.04
C THR A 2 3.56 -6.03 -18.73
N MET A 3 4.16 -5.48 -17.67
CA MET A 3 3.48 -5.36 -16.40
C MET A 3 2.33 -4.37 -16.53
N THR A 4 1.14 -4.81 -16.16
CA THR A 4 -0.06 -4.00 -16.29
C THR A 4 -0.57 -3.45 -14.96
N ASP A 5 0.00 -3.89 -13.82
CA ASP A 5 -0.44 -3.45 -12.50
C ASP A 5 0.74 -3.30 -11.54
N PRO A 6 1.39 -2.12 -11.54
CA PRO A 6 2.51 -1.85 -10.63
C PRO A 6 2.12 -1.91 -9.14
N ILE A 7 0.88 -1.58 -8.80
CA ILE A 7 0.40 -1.67 -7.43
C ILE A 7 0.32 -3.12 -6.98
N ALA A 8 -0.22 -4.00 -7.83
CA ALA A 8 -0.28 -5.44 -7.52
C ALA A 8 1.13 -6.01 -7.34
N ASP A 9 2.09 -5.59 -8.16
CA ASP A 9 3.49 -6.00 -8.02
C ASP A 9 4.06 -5.55 -6.68
N MET A 10 3.83 -4.31 -6.29
CA MET A 10 4.25 -3.79 -4.99
C MET A 10 3.70 -4.62 -3.85
N LEU A 11 2.39 -4.91 -3.88
CA LEU A 11 1.75 -5.69 -2.82
C LEU A 11 2.28 -7.13 -2.78
N SER A 12 2.57 -7.73 -3.94
CA SER A 12 3.14 -9.07 -4.01
C SER A 12 4.55 -9.10 -3.42
N ARG A 13 5.39 -8.13 -3.76
CA ARG A 13 6.75 -8.03 -3.20
C ARG A 13 6.70 -7.85 -1.68
N LEU A 14 5.81 -6.99 -1.21
CA LEU A 14 5.65 -6.73 0.21
C LEU A 14 5.13 -7.98 0.94
N ARG A 15 4.14 -8.67 0.36
CA ARG A 15 3.60 -9.92 0.92
C ARG A 15 4.68 -10.99 1.04
N ASN A 16 5.46 -11.19 -0.02
CA ASN A 16 6.51 -12.19 -0.04
C ASN A 16 7.62 -11.90 0.98
N ALA A 17 8.06 -10.65 1.05
CA ALA A 17 9.08 -10.22 2.02
C ALA A 17 8.57 -10.36 3.45
N ASN A 18 7.32 -9.99 3.70
CA ASN A 18 6.69 -10.12 5.02
C ASN A 18 6.59 -11.57 5.45
N SER A 19 6.19 -12.47 4.55
CA SER A 19 6.08 -13.90 4.84
C SER A 19 7.43 -14.55 5.10
N ALA A 20 8.48 -14.10 4.41
CA ALA A 20 9.83 -14.63 4.55
C ALA A 20 10.63 -13.95 5.66
N TYR A 21 10.04 -13.02 6.39
CA TYR A 21 10.69 -12.27 7.47
C TYR A 21 11.91 -11.48 7.01
N HIS A 22 11.87 -10.93 5.80
CA HIS A 22 12.93 -10.04 5.32
C HIS A 22 12.86 -8.71 6.08
N ASP A 23 14.02 -8.12 6.34
CA ASP A 23 14.09 -6.81 7.02
C ASP A 23 13.60 -5.67 6.13
N SER A 24 13.80 -5.80 4.83
CA SER A 24 13.40 -4.78 3.88
C SER A 24 13.04 -5.39 2.53
N VAL A 25 12.35 -4.59 1.72
CA VAL A 25 12.01 -4.95 0.34
C VAL A 25 12.22 -3.72 -0.54
N SER A 26 12.76 -3.93 -1.73
CA SER A 26 13.00 -2.85 -2.69
C SER A 26 12.24 -3.09 -3.98
N MET A 27 11.91 -2.00 -4.67
CA MET A 27 11.19 -2.04 -5.93
C MET A 27 11.43 -0.75 -6.71
N PRO A 28 11.21 -0.73 -8.02
CA PRO A 28 11.24 0.53 -8.75
C PRO A 28 10.24 1.52 -8.18
N SER A 29 10.67 2.77 -7.99
CA SER A 29 9.86 3.80 -7.35
C SER A 29 8.90 4.47 -8.33
N SER A 30 7.77 4.94 -7.79
CA SER A 30 6.86 5.85 -8.49
C SER A 30 6.16 6.71 -7.44
N SER A 31 5.56 7.82 -7.86
CA SER A 31 4.86 8.71 -6.92
C SER A 31 3.72 7.99 -6.18
N VAL A 32 2.99 7.13 -6.88
CA VAL A 32 1.91 6.34 -6.28
C VAL A 32 2.45 5.37 -5.23
N LYS A 33 3.52 4.66 -5.55
CA LYS A 33 4.11 3.70 -4.61
C LYS A 33 4.67 4.39 -3.37
N VAL A 34 5.29 5.56 -3.54
CA VAL A 34 5.80 6.35 -2.40
C VAL A 34 4.65 6.75 -1.48
N ARG A 35 3.53 7.20 -2.06
CA ARG A 35 2.36 7.58 -1.26
C ARG A 35 1.76 6.38 -0.52
N ILE A 36 1.71 5.22 -1.16
CA ILE A 36 1.26 3.99 -0.50
C ILE A 36 2.18 3.65 0.68
N ALA A 37 3.50 3.76 0.47
CA ALA A 37 4.47 3.52 1.55
C ALA A 37 4.28 4.49 2.71
N GLU A 38 4.03 5.75 2.41
CA GLU A 38 3.75 6.76 3.44
C GLU A 38 2.52 6.40 4.27
N ILE A 39 1.44 5.95 3.62
CA ILE A 39 0.23 5.50 4.30
C ILE A 39 0.53 4.29 5.18
N LEU A 40 1.28 3.30 4.66
CA LEU A 40 1.63 2.11 5.42
C LEU A 40 2.45 2.47 6.67
N LYS A 41 3.35 3.43 6.55
CA LYS A 41 4.13 3.90 7.70
C LYS A 41 3.26 4.62 8.72
N GLN A 42 2.39 5.51 8.26
CA GLN A 42 1.46 6.25 9.15
C GLN A 42 0.56 5.31 9.94
N GLU A 43 0.10 4.24 9.31
CA GLU A 43 -0.80 3.28 9.95
C GLU A 43 -0.07 2.20 10.74
N GLY A 44 1.26 2.24 10.76
CA GLY A 44 2.05 1.33 11.58
C GLY A 44 2.29 -0.05 10.97
N PHE A 45 2.06 -0.23 9.68
CA PHE A 45 2.29 -1.50 9.01
C PHE A 45 3.74 -1.74 8.63
N ILE A 46 4.51 -0.66 8.41
CA ILE A 46 5.96 -0.75 8.14
C ILE A 46 6.69 0.22 9.08
N ALA A 47 7.98 -0.02 9.26
CA ALA A 47 8.79 0.82 10.15
C ALA A 47 9.15 2.15 9.49
N ASP A 48 9.59 2.09 8.23
CA ASP A 48 10.02 3.29 7.49
C ASP A 48 10.07 2.98 6.00
N TYR A 49 10.29 4.01 5.20
CA TYR A 49 10.55 3.88 3.78
C TYR A 49 11.55 4.95 3.35
N ARG A 50 12.23 4.70 2.24
CA ARG A 50 13.16 5.66 1.64
C ARG A 50 13.24 5.45 0.14
N VAL A 51 13.62 6.50 -0.56
CA VAL A 51 13.84 6.45 -2.01
C VAL A 51 15.34 6.59 -2.24
N GLU A 52 15.93 5.63 -2.95
CA GLU A 52 17.34 5.58 -3.23
C GLU A 52 17.62 5.62 -4.74
N ALA A 53 18.80 6.08 -5.11
CA ALA A 53 19.23 5.98 -6.50
C ALA A 53 19.37 4.51 -6.88
N SER A 54 18.95 4.16 -8.10
CA SER A 54 19.08 2.80 -8.59
C SER A 54 20.56 2.43 -8.77
N THR A 55 20.91 1.17 -8.44
CA THR A 55 22.25 0.65 -8.66
C THR A 55 22.61 0.57 -10.14
N THR A 56 21.60 0.51 -11.01
CA THR A 56 21.79 0.49 -12.46
C THR A 56 21.99 1.90 -13.05
N GLY A 57 21.83 2.94 -12.22
CA GLY A 57 21.93 4.32 -12.66
C GLY A 57 20.69 4.86 -13.37
N VAL A 58 19.65 4.05 -13.52
CA VAL A 58 18.41 4.44 -14.19
C VAL A 58 17.27 4.43 -13.18
N GLY A 59 16.63 5.60 -13.01
CA GLY A 59 15.49 5.75 -12.11
C GLY A 59 15.88 5.68 -10.64
N LYS A 60 14.88 5.42 -9.81
CA LYS A 60 15.03 5.34 -8.35
C LYS A 60 14.38 4.07 -7.83
N ASN A 61 14.87 3.59 -6.70
CA ASN A 61 14.27 2.47 -5.98
C ASN A 61 13.59 2.97 -4.72
N LEU A 62 12.41 2.40 -4.44
CA LEU A 62 11.72 2.58 -3.18
C LEU A 62 12.07 1.39 -2.30
N VAL A 63 12.53 1.66 -1.08
CA VAL A 63 12.88 0.64 -0.11
C VAL A 63 11.96 0.78 1.09
N LEU A 64 11.30 -0.30 1.47
CA LEU A 64 10.43 -0.36 2.63
C LEU A 64 11.10 -1.19 3.71
N ASP A 65 11.25 -0.62 4.91
CA ASP A 65 11.76 -1.34 6.06
C ASP A 65 10.58 -1.97 6.80
N LEU A 66 10.57 -3.29 6.86
CA LEU A 66 9.45 -4.03 7.43
C LEU A 66 9.51 -4.01 8.95
N LYS A 67 8.36 -4.25 9.56
CA LYS A 67 8.19 -4.19 11.00
C LYS A 67 7.68 -5.51 11.53
N PHE A 68 8.32 -6.02 12.56
CA PHE A 68 7.88 -7.24 13.23
C PHE A 68 7.83 -6.97 14.73
N GLY A 69 6.82 -7.53 15.39
CA GLY A 69 6.67 -7.40 16.83
C GLY A 69 7.52 -8.44 17.57
N ALA A 70 7.32 -8.51 18.89
CA ALA A 70 7.93 -9.52 19.71
C ALA A 70 7.55 -10.92 19.19
N ASN A 71 8.44 -11.89 19.36
CA ASN A 71 8.22 -13.27 18.87
C ASN A 71 7.97 -13.33 17.36
N ARG A 72 8.55 -12.40 16.60
CA ARG A 72 8.44 -12.33 15.14
C ARG A 72 7.00 -12.22 14.63
N GLU A 73 6.15 -11.52 15.38
CA GLU A 73 4.80 -11.23 14.92
C GLU A 73 4.84 -10.28 13.73
N ARG A 74 4.10 -10.62 12.67
CA ARG A 74 3.99 -9.76 11.50
C ARG A 74 3.07 -8.60 11.77
N SER A 75 3.51 -7.38 11.40
CA SER A 75 2.66 -6.18 11.49
C SER A 75 1.62 -6.15 10.39
N ILE A 76 1.88 -6.83 9.28
CA ILE A 76 0.93 -6.98 8.18
C ILE A 76 0.41 -8.41 8.20
N ALA A 77 -0.89 -8.58 8.47
CA ALA A 77 -1.53 -9.89 8.43
C ALA A 77 -1.97 -10.25 7.01
N GLY A 78 -2.38 -9.27 6.23
CA GLY A 78 -2.80 -9.51 4.86
C GLY A 78 -2.81 -8.26 4.00
N LEU A 79 -2.75 -8.49 2.70
CA LEU A 79 -2.78 -7.46 1.66
C LEU A 79 -3.67 -7.98 0.53
N ARG A 80 -4.53 -7.11 0.01
CA ARG A 80 -5.42 -7.48 -1.10
C ARG A 80 -5.54 -6.34 -2.10
N ARG A 81 -5.27 -6.65 -3.37
CA ARG A 81 -5.56 -5.73 -4.48
C ARG A 81 -7.06 -5.78 -4.76
N VAL A 82 -7.72 -4.62 -4.74
CA VAL A 82 -9.17 -4.55 -4.96
C VAL A 82 -9.48 -4.11 -6.39
N SER A 83 -9.21 -2.86 -6.74
CA SER A 83 -9.38 -2.37 -8.11
C SER A 83 -8.24 -2.86 -8.98
N LYS A 84 -8.55 -3.35 -10.18
CA LYS A 84 -7.57 -3.90 -11.11
C LYS A 84 -7.73 -3.23 -12.47
N PRO A 85 -6.70 -3.24 -13.33
CA PRO A 85 -6.82 -2.63 -14.66
C PRO A 85 -8.02 -3.13 -15.47
N GLY A 86 -8.36 -4.42 -15.35
CA GLY A 86 -9.50 -5.00 -16.06
C GLY A 86 -10.82 -4.93 -15.33
N LEU A 87 -10.81 -4.50 -14.06
CA LEU A 87 -12.01 -4.44 -13.22
C LEU A 87 -11.83 -3.35 -12.16
N ARG A 88 -12.22 -2.12 -12.50
CA ARG A 88 -12.11 -1.00 -11.57
C ARG A 88 -13.22 -1.02 -10.54
N VAL A 89 -12.87 -0.71 -9.29
CA VAL A 89 -13.80 -0.68 -8.15
C VAL A 89 -13.77 0.71 -7.53
N TYR A 90 -14.96 1.32 -7.43
CA TYR A 90 -15.11 2.66 -6.88
C TYR A 90 -16.06 2.63 -5.69
N ALA A 91 -15.91 3.58 -4.78
CA ALA A 91 -16.80 3.74 -3.64
C ALA A 91 -17.12 5.22 -3.44
N LYS A 92 -18.37 5.50 -3.10
CA LYS A 92 -18.82 6.85 -2.75
C LYS A 92 -18.40 7.19 -1.33
N SER A 93 -18.30 8.48 -1.01
CA SER A 93 -17.93 8.95 0.32
C SER A 93 -18.86 8.41 1.43
N THR A 94 -20.10 8.10 1.08
CA THR A 94 -21.10 7.59 2.03
C THR A 94 -21.04 6.06 2.19
N ALA A 95 -20.26 5.37 1.37
CA ALA A 95 -20.22 3.91 1.32
C ALA A 95 -18.78 3.39 1.20
N LEU A 96 -17.84 4.03 1.88
CA LEU A 96 -16.44 3.60 1.87
C LEU A 96 -16.30 2.28 2.62
N PRO A 97 -15.48 1.34 2.08
CA PRO A 97 -15.30 0.05 2.73
C PRO A 97 -14.52 0.18 4.02
N LYS A 98 -14.84 -0.67 4.98
CA LYS A 98 -14.07 -0.82 6.21
C LYS A 98 -13.45 -2.20 6.22
N VAL A 99 -12.16 -2.26 6.51
CA VAL A 99 -11.42 -3.52 6.55
C VAL A 99 -11.40 -4.02 7.99
N LEU A 100 -11.91 -5.24 8.20
CA LEU A 100 -11.98 -5.85 9.54
C LEU A 100 -12.61 -4.92 10.58
N GLY A 101 -13.74 -4.29 10.24
CA GLY A 101 -14.45 -3.41 11.17
C GLY A 101 -13.69 -2.13 11.55
N GLY A 102 -12.71 -1.74 10.74
CA GLY A 102 -11.89 -0.55 11.00
C GLY A 102 -10.51 -0.85 11.58
N LEU A 103 -10.19 -2.12 11.83
CA LEU A 103 -8.85 -2.50 12.31
C LEU A 103 -7.82 -2.47 11.19
N GLY A 104 -8.24 -2.71 9.95
CA GLY A 104 -7.41 -2.56 8.77
C GLY A 104 -7.66 -1.25 8.07
N VAL A 105 -7.05 -1.08 6.91
CA VAL A 105 -7.09 0.15 6.14
C VAL A 105 -7.42 -0.14 4.69
N ALA A 106 -8.31 0.65 4.09
CA ALA A 106 -8.49 0.68 2.65
C ALA A 106 -7.74 1.88 2.09
N ILE A 107 -7.00 1.68 1.01
CA ILE A 107 -6.30 2.75 0.32
C ILE A 107 -7.17 3.20 -0.85
N ILE A 108 -7.57 4.46 -0.82
CA ILE A 108 -8.52 5.04 -1.78
C ILE A 108 -7.82 6.11 -2.60
N SER A 109 -7.95 6.04 -3.93
CA SER A 109 -7.47 7.08 -4.83
C SER A 109 -8.59 8.10 -5.04
N THR A 110 -8.40 9.30 -4.53
CA THR A 110 -9.41 10.37 -4.58
C THR A 110 -8.90 11.56 -5.39
N SER A 111 -9.77 12.54 -5.61
CA SER A 111 -9.39 13.80 -6.23
C SER A 111 -8.37 14.58 -5.38
N SER A 112 -8.28 14.28 -4.09
CA SER A 112 -7.33 14.89 -3.17
C SER A 112 -6.06 14.03 -2.98
N GLY A 113 -5.86 13.03 -3.83
CA GLY A 113 -4.73 12.11 -3.75
C GLY A 113 -5.11 10.79 -3.10
N LEU A 114 -4.09 10.00 -2.76
CA LEU A 114 -4.30 8.72 -2.10
C LEU A 114 -4.54 8.92 -0.61
N LEU A 115 -5.64 8.38 -0.12
CA LEU A 115 -6.07 8.52 1.27
C LEU A 115 -6.45 7.16 1.83
N THR A 116 -6.46 7.05 3.16
CA THR A 116 -7.11 5.92 3.82
C THR A 116 -8.61 6.11 3.80
N ASP A 117 -9.36 5.04 4.04
CA ASP A 117 -10.82 5.11 4.16
C ASP A 117 -11.26 6.12 5.24
N LYS A 118 -10.53 6.17 6.36
CA LYS A 118 -10.82 7.11 7.45
C LYS A 118 -10.60 8.56 7.02
N GLN A 119 -9.50 8.83 6.32
CA GLN A 119 -9.19 10.17 5.82
C GLN A 119 -10.20 10.61 4.77
N ALA A 120 -10.56 9.70 3.85
CA ALA A 120 -11.53 9.98 2.80
C ALA A 120 -12.92 10.27 3.39
N ASN A 121 -13.32 9.50 4.41
CA ASN A 121 -14.58 9.71 5.12
C ASN A 121 -14.60 11.08 5.80
N LYS A 122 -13.50 11.44 6.46
CA LYS A 122 -13.38 12.72 7.15
C LYS A 122 -13.47 13.91 6.17
N GLN A 123 -12.90 13.76 4.98
CA GLN A 123 -12.94 14.79 3.96
C GLN A 123 -14.22 14.77 3.13
N GLY A 124 -15.04 13.72 3.28
CA GLY A 124 -16.27 13.59 2.52
C GLY A 124 -16.07 13.30 1.04
N VAL A 125 -15.00 12.58 0.69
CA VAL A 125 -14.66 12.23 -0.70
C VAL A 125 -14.66 10.73 -0.90
N GLY A 126 -15.05 10.30 -2.09
CA GLY A 126 -14.95 8.92 -2.51
C GLY A 126 -13.91 8.78 -3.62
N GLY A 127 -13.73 7.57 -4.13
CA GLY A 127 -12.79 7.33 -5.20
C GLY A 127 -12.61 5.87 -5.53
N GLU A 128 -11.50 5.57 -6.20
CA GLU A 128 -11.15 4.21 -6.58
C GLU A 128 -10.52 3.48 -5.39
N VAL A 129 -11.08 2.30 -5.06
CA VAL A 129 -10.57 1.48 -3.96
C VAL A 129 -9.40 0.66 -4.49
N LEU A 130 -8.18 1.03 -4.13
CA LEU A 130 -6.98 0.39 -4.67
C LEU A 130 -6.67 -0.93 -3.98
N ALA A 131 -6.66 -0.95 -2.66
CA ALA A 131 -6.20 -2.12 -1.92
C ALA A 131 -6.71 -2.10 -0.48
N TYR A 132 -6.69 -3.28 0.14
CA TYR A 132 -6.91 -3.44 1.58
C TYR A 132 -5.62 -3.92 2.24
N VAL A 133 -5.34 -3.42 3.44
CA VAL A 133 -4.19 -3.82 4.26
C VAL A 133 -4.71 -4.03 5.69
N TRP A 134 -4.32 -5.13 6.28
CA TRP A 134 -4.70 -5.40 7.67
C TRP A 134 -3.64 -6.19 8.42
#